data_56442ce2387694f91eaa9ebf5f4fc63c
#
_entry.id   56442ce2387694f91eaa9ebf5f4fc63c
#
_cell.length_a   1.000
_cell.length_b   1.000
_cell.length_c   1.000
_cell.angle_alpha   90.00
_cell.angle_beta   90.00
_cell.angle_gamma   90.00
#
_symmetry.space_group_name_H-M   'P 1'
#
loop_
_entity.id
_entity.type
_entity.pdbx_description
1 polymer ?
#
loop_
_entity_poly.entity_id
_entity_poly.type
_entity_poly.pdbx_seq_one_letter_code
_entity_poly.pdbx_strand_id
1 'polypeptide(L)'
;VKYIKNGGTTIKDVFNYKNPASVSVVGGVVGKEPIPYSGIIPYKTTRGFDLIPSLLDLFRFEMAPGQGTENKLKNYLNYVRKTGKYDICIIDCPPTPSVWMTSALIASDFYLIPSKPDPISMTGLDLLEGIIKERKENYGCSCRCAGLVLTIAETNTIVYKKAVDYFSGAANWKDYLYKTPVPKRV
;
A
#
# COMPACT_ATOMS: atom_id res chain seq x y z
N VAL A 1 -17.36 5.24 -7.29
CA VAL A 1 -17.80 5.97 -8.42
C VAL A 1 -18.90 6.97 -8.06
N LYS A 2 -20.11 6.56 -7.59
CA LYS A 2 -21.17 7.49 -7.17
C LYS A 2 -20.76 8.30 -5.92
N TYR A 3 -20.08 7.66 -4.96
CA TYR A 3 -19.54 8.28 -3.76
C TYR A 3 -18.59 9.45 -4.08
N ILE A 4 -17.65 9.24 -5.00
CA ILE A 4 -16.67 10.27 -5.40
C ILE A 4 -17.36 11.43 -6.14
N LYS A 5 -18.33 11.13 -7.03
CA LYS A 5 -19.12 12.16 -7.73
C LYS A 5 -19.91 13.04 -6.76
N ASN A 6 -20.28 12.52 -5.61
CA ASN A 6 -21.00 13.24 -4.55
C ASN A 6 -20.06 13.96 -3.56
N GLY A 7 -18.78 14.16 -3.90
CA GLY A 7 -17.84 14.87 -3.05
C GLY A 7 -17.22 14.03 -1.93
N GLY A 8 -17.30 12.71 -2.01
CA GLY A 8 -16.67 11.80 -1.04
C GLY A 8 -15.14 11.96 -1.01
N THR A 9 -14.55 11.75 0.15
CA THR A 9 -13.11 11.86 0.37
C THR A 9 -12.36 10.66 -0.20
N THR A 10 -11.10 10.88 -0.59
CA THR A 10 -10.24 9.90 -1.25
C THR A 10 -8.87 9.87 -0.60
N ILE A 11 -8.02 8.93 -0.98
CA ILE A 11 -6.64 8.89 -0.51
C ILE A 11 -5.85 10.16 -0.86
N LYS A 12 -6.24 10.88 -1.93
CA LYS A 12 -5.68 12.19 -2.29
C LYS A 12 -5.80 13.20 -1.15
N ASP A 13 -6.91 13.17 -0.41
CA ASP A 13 -7.17 14.10 0.68
C ASP A 13 -6.22 13.83 1.86
N VAL A 14 -5.82 12.57 2.09
CA VAL A 14 -4.78 12.19 3.06
C VAL A 14 -3.43 12.82 2.68
N PHE A 15 -3.06 12.77 1.39
CA PHE A 15 -1.80 13.32 0.90
C PHE A 15 -1.80 14.84 0.75
N ASN A 16 -2.95 15.48 0.62
CA ASN A 16 -3.09 16.93 0.58
C ASN A 16 -3.09 17.61 1.95
N TYR A 17 -3.14 16.85 3.05
CA TYR A 17 -3.14 17.41 4.38
C TYR A 17 -1.91 18.31 4.61
N LYS A 18 -2.14 19.58 4.88
CA LYS A 18 -1.12 20.53 5.34
C LYS A 18 -1.27 20.67 6.86
N ASN A 19 -0.19 20.41 7.61
CA ASN A 19 -0.19 20.68 9.04
C ASN A 19 -0.42 22.19 9.25
N PRO A 20 -1.41 22.61 10.05
CA PRO A 20 -1.65 24.03 10.34
C PRO A 20 -0.44 24.77 10.92
N ALA A 21 0.47 24.04 11.59
CA ALA A 21 1.71 24.60 12.13
C ALA A 21 2.79 24.89 11.06
N SER A 22 2.60 24.51 9.81
CA SER A 22 3.57 24.69 8.71
C SER A 22 3.10 25.66 7.63
N VAL A 23 2.31 26.67 7.98
CA VAL A 23 1.86 27.69 7.03
C VAL A 23 3.04 28.59 6.64
N SER A 24 3.66 28.30 5.52
CA SER A 24 4.58 29.20 4.84
C SER A 24 3.77 30.31 4.15
N VAL A 25 4.01 31.54 4.55
CA VAL A 25 3.39 32.74 3.97
C VAL A 25 4.11 33.08 2.65
N VAL A 26 3.88 32.31 1.59
CA VAL A 26 4.25 32.72 0.23
C VAL A 26 3.17 32.31 -0.77
N GLY A 27 2.47 33.28 -1.27
CA GLY A 27 1.87 33.44 -2.59
C GLY A 27 1.07 32.30 -3.20
N GLY A 28 -0.26 32.28 -3.01
CA GLY A 28 -1.20 32.23 -4.11
C GLY A 28 -1.16 31.06 -5.12
N VAL A 29 -1.62 29.89 -4.73
CA VAL A 29 -2.40 29.04 -5.64
C VAL A 29 -3.68 28.67 -4.91
N VAL A 30 -4.82 29.08 -5.45
CA VAL A 30 -6.15 28.71 -4.93
C VAL A 30 -6.40 27.25 -5.25
N GLY A 31 -5.79 26.37 -4.44
CA GLY A 31 -6.16 24.96 -4.34
C GLY A 31 -7.21 24.84 -3.25
N LYS A 32 -8.11 23.86 -3.40
CA LYS A 32 -9.06 23.47 -2.36
C LYS A 32 -8.32 23.37 -1.02
N GLU A 33 -8.79 24.07 0.01
CA GLU A 33 -8.15 24.02 1.33
C GLU A 33 -8.02 22.57 1.81
N PRO A 34 -6.86 22.20 2.41
CA PRO A 34 -6.67 20.86 2.91
C PRO A 34 -7.67 20.58 4.05
N ILE A 35 -8.41 19.50 3.92
CA ILE A 35 -9.33 19.08 4.99
C ILE A 35 -8.54 18.45 6.15
N PRO A 36 -8.97 18.67 7.41
CA PRO A 36 -8.35 17.99 8.56
C PRO A 36 -8.59 16.47 8.48
N TYR A 37 -7.77 15.68 9.16
CA TYR A 37 -7.94 14.21 9.17
C TYR A 37 -9.32 13.76 9.65
N SER A 38 -9.95 14.51 10.55
CA SER A 38 -11.33 14.28 11.00
C SER A 38 -12.38 14.45 9.90
N GLY A 39 -12.06 15.22 8.86
CA GLY A 39 -12.92 15.42 7.69
C GLY A 39 -12.74 14.34 6.61
N ILE A 40 -11.77 13.44 6.76
CA ILE A 40 -11.60 12.29 5.86
C ILE A 40 -12.56 11.19 6.29
N ILE A 41 -13.66 11.08 5.56
CA ILE A 41 -14.74 10.12 5.87
C ILE A 41 -14.62 8.93 4.92
N PRO A 42 -14.25 7.72 5.40
CA PRO A 42 -14.22 6.54 4.57
C PRO A 42 -15.60 6.16 4.06
N TYR A 43 -15.67 5.62 2.86
CA TYR A 43 -16.87 5.05 2.28
C TYR A 43 -17.25 3.76 3.01
N LYS A 44 -18.44 3.71 3.54
CA LYS A 44 -18.99 2.50 4.18
C LYS A 44 -19.46 1.52 3.12
N THR A 45 -18.85 0.36 3.06
CA THR A 45 -19.28 -0.70 2.15
C THR A 45 -20.39 -1.52 2.76
N THR A 46 -21.17 -2.20 1.92
CA THR A 46 -22.19 -3.17 2.38
C THR A 46 -21.59 -4.48 2.86
N ARG A 47 -20.27 -4.65 2.78
CA ARG A 47 -19.54 -5.89 3.13
C ARG A 47 -18.86 -5.84 4.52
N GLY A 48 -19.15 -4.83 5.32
CA GLY A 48 -18.66 -4.74 6.69
C GLY A 48 -17.27 -4.14 6.85
N PHE A 49 -16.71 -3.51 5.81
CA PHE A 49 -15.47 -2.73 5.91
C PHE A 49 -15.66 -1.32 5.33
N ASP A 50 -14.84 -0.41 5.81
CA ASP A 50 -14.79 0.96 5.31
C ASP A 50 -13.64 1.10 4.29
N LEU A 51 -13.83 1.92 3.25
CA LEU A 51 -12.88 2.09 2.15
C LEU A 51 -12.54 3.57 1.93
N ILE A 52 -11.26 3.88 1.82
CA ILE A 52 -10.78 5.15 1.25
C ILE A 52 -10.38 4.87 -0.19
N PRO A 53 -11.17 5.32 -1.18
CA PRO A 53 -10.88 5.03 -2.57
C PRO A 53 -9.74 5.89 -3.11
N SER A 54 -9.05 5.38 -4.12
CA SER A 54 -8.07 6.13 -4.92
C SER A 54 -8.72 6.72 -6.18
N LEU A 55 -8.04 7.72 -6.75
CA LEU A 55 -8.35 8.33 -8.05
C LEU A 55 -7.13 8.27 -8.96
N LEU A 56 -7.37 8.24 -10.27
CA LEU A 56 -6.30 8.31 -11.27
C LEU A 56 -5.45 9.60 -11.13
N ASP A 57 -6.02 10.66 -10.59
CA ASP A 57 -5.30 11.92 -10.31
C ASP A 57 -4.11 11.75 -9.36
N LEU A 58 -4.03 10.62 -8.63
CA LEU A 58 -2.89 10.33 -7.77
C LEU A 58 -1.56 10.25 -8.55
N PHE A 59 -1.63 9.86 -9.82
CA PHE A 59 -0.46 9.85 -10.72
C PHE A 59 0.22 11.22 -10.85
N ARG A 60 -0.54 12.31 -10.78
CA ARG A 60 0.02 13.68 -10.85
C ARG A 60 0.90 14.01 -9.65
N PHE A 61 0.62 13.44 -8.49
CA PHE A 61 1.45 13.60 -7.29
C PHE A 61 2.75 12.79 -7.37
N GLU A 62 2.74 11.70 -8.12
CA GLU A 62 3.94 10.88 -8.35
C GLU A 62 4.98 11.62 -9.17
N MET A 63 4.54 12.44 -10.12
CA MET A 63 5.40 13.25 -10.99
C MET A 63 6.15 14.35 -10.25
N ALA A 64 5.59 14.88 -9.15
CA ALA A 64 6.20 15.91 -8.32
C ALA A 64 5.78 15.74 -6.85
N PRO A 65 6.28 14.71 -6.15
CA PRO A 65 5.95 14.52 -4.75
C PRO A 65 6.52 15.69 -3.94
N GLY A 66 5.65 16.35 -3.17
CA GLY A 66 6.08 17.37 -2.22
C GLY A 66 6.94 16.76 -1.12
N GLN A 67 7.78 17.57 -0.49
CA GLN A 67 8.62 17.17 0.62
C GLN A 67 7.78 16.55 1.77
N GLY A 68 8.21 15.40 2.30
CA GLY A 68 7.54 14.70 3.39
C GLY A 68 6.26 13.93 2.99
N THR A 69 6.00 13.77 1.69
CA THR A 69 4.85 13.02 1.17
C THR A 69 4.84 11.59 1.68
N GLU A 70 5.99 10.98 1.82
CA GLU A 70 6.18 9.60 2.28
C GLU A 70 5.65 9.35 3.71
N ASN A 71 5.60 10.39 4.55
CA ASN A 71 5.14 10.28 5.94
C ASN A 71 3.64 10.58 6.14
N LYS A 72 2.96 11.14 5.15
CA LYS A 72 1.57 11.61 5.30
C LYS A 72 0.60 10.48 5.62
N LEU A 73 0.76 9.32 4.97
CA LEU A 73 -0.06 8.15 5.25
C LEU A 73 0.13 7.64 6.68
N LYS A 74 1.38 7.55 7.16
CA LYS A 74 1.68 7.20 8.55
C LYS A 74 1.02 8.14 9.55
N ASN A 75 1.09 9.45 9.28
CA ASN A 75 0.47 10.45 10.15
C ASN A 75 -1.05 10.29 10.21
N TYR A 76 -1.68 10.05 9.07
CA TYR A 76 -3.11 9.78 9.01
C TYR A 76 -3.48 8.48 9.76
N LEU A 77 -2.74 7.39 9.56
CA LEU A 77 -3.02 6.13 10.27
C LEU A 77 -2.77 6.24 11.78
N ASN A 78 -1.81 7.04 12.21
CA ASN A 78 -1.62 7.35 13.63
C ASN A 78 -2.83 8.11 14.22
N TYR A 79 -3.43 9.02 13.45
CA TYR A 79 -4.69 9.65 13.84
C TYR A 79 -5.82 8.61 13.92
N VAL A 80 -5.99 7.78 12.90
CA VAL A 80 -7.02 6.72 12.87
C VAL A 80 -6.88 5.76 14.04
N ARG A 81 -5.64 5.32 14.34
CA ARG A 81 -5.34 4.43 15.49
C ARG A 81 -5.83 5.01 16.83
N LYS A 82 -5.67 6.31 17.03
CA LYS A 82 -6.15 7.00 18.25
C LYS A 82 -7.69 7.00 18.39
N THR A 83 -8.42 6.83 17.31
CA THR A 83 -9.89 6.76 17.37
C THR A 83 -10.40 5.43 17.89
N GLY A 84 -9.59 4.37 17.91
CA GLY A 84 -9.97 3.01 18.31
C GLY A 84 -11.05 2.37 17.43
N LYS A 85 -11.29 2.93 16.24
CA LYS A 85 -12.43 2.52 15.39
C LYS A 85 -12.15 1.28 14.55
N TYR A 86 -10.87 1.01 14.24
CA TYR A 86 -10.47 -0.06 13.34
C TYR A 86 -9.37 -0.92 13.97
N ASP A 87 -9.50 -2.23 13.86
CA ASP A 87 -8.53 -3.22 14.33
C ASP A 87 -7.44 -3.47 13.28
N ILE A 88 -7.81 -3.44 12.00
CA ILE A 88 -6.94 -3.74 10.88
C ILE A 88 -7.14 -2.69 9.78
N CYS A 89 -6.02 -2.21 9.21
CA CYS A 89 -5.99 -1.38 8.02
C CYS A 89 -5.20 -2.11 6.92
N ILE A 90 -5.80 -2.28 5.75
CA ILE A 90 -5.16 -2.89 4.58
C ILE A 90 -4.89 -1.78 3.56
N ILE A 91 -3.64 -1.70 3.10
CA ILE A 91 -3.19 -0.75 2.08
C ILE A 91 -2.91 -1.52 0.80
N ASP A 92 -3.69 -1.26 -0.24
CA ASP A 92 -3.43 -1.77 -1.59
C ASP A 92 -2.42 -0.85 -2.29
N CYS A 93 -1.31 -1.42 -2.75
CA CYS A 93 -0.20 -0.69 -3.35
C CYS A 93 -0.09 -0.97 -4.84
N PRO A 94 0.31 0.02 -5.66
CA PRO A 94 0.66 -0.24 -7.05
C PRO A 94 1.90 -1.15 -7.12
N PRO A 95 2.03 -1.97 -8.21
CA PRO A 95 3.13 -2.92 -8.36
C PRO A 95 4.46 -2.26 -8.78
N THR A 96 4.61 -0.97 -8.58
CA THR A 96 5.79 -0.18 -8.99
C THR A 96 6.50 0.43 -7.78
N PRO A 97 7.84 0.51 -7.80
CA PRO A 97 8.62 1.23 -6.80
C PRO A 97 8.35 2.73 -6.87
N SER A 98 7.39 3.20 -6.10
CA SER A 98 6.90 4.58 -6.13
C SER A 98 6.89 5.19 -4.74
N VAL A 99 6.63 6.49 -4.65
CA VAL A 99 6.40 7.18 -3.38
C VAL A 99 5.23 6.56 -2.60
N TRP A 100 4.24 5.99 -3.30
CA TRP A 100 3.09 5.32 -2.69
C TRP A 100 3.49 4.05 -1.97
N MET A 101 4.32 3.21 -2.61
CA MET A 101 4.89 2.01 -1.98
C MET A 101 5.74 2.40 -0.77
N THR A 102 6.59 3.41 -0.89
CA THR A 102 7.40 3.93 0.22
C THR A 102 6.52 4.41 1.37
N SER A 103 5.47 5.21 1.08
CA SER A 103 4.51 5.68 2.09
C SER A 103 3.79 4.52 2.78
N ALA A 104 3.42 3.48 2.04
CA ALA A 104 2.76 2.30 2.59
C ALA A 104 3.70 1.51 3.51
N LEU A 105 4.96 1.28 3.11
CA LEU A 105 5.96 0.61 3.94
C LEU A 105 6.25 1.38 5.24
N ILE A 106 6.35 2.72 5.18
CA ILE A 106 6.55 3.57 6.35
C ILE A 106 5.36 3.52 7.31
N ALA A 107 4.14 3.38 6.76
CA ALA A 107 2.90 3.43 7.51
C ALA A 107 2.45 2.08 8.07
N SER A 108 3.05 0.97 7.60
CA SER A 108 2.61 -0.39 7.91
C SER A 108 3.45 -1.07 8.99
N ASP A 109 2.82 -1.94 9.77
CA ASP A 109 3.50 -2.86 10.68
C ASP A 109 3.99 -4.12 9.93
N PHE A 110 3.25 -4.53 8.88
CA PHE A 110 3.53 -5.71 8.06
C PHE A 110 3.28 -5.43 6.58
N TYR A 111 3.96 -6.17 5.70
CA TYR A 111 3.64 -6.27 4.28
C TYR A 111 3.45 -7.73 3.87
N LEU A 112 2.52 -7.97 2.95
CA LEU A 112 2.22 -9.27 2.36
C LEU A 112 2.47 -9.19 0.86
N ILE A 113 3.09 -10.22 0.28
CA ILE A 113 3.40 -10.27 -1.14
C ILE A 113 2.51 -11.29 -1.84
N PRO A 114 1.48 -10.88 -2.58
CA PRO A 114 0.79 -11.76 -3.51
C PRO A 114 1.61 -11.92 -4.79
N SER A 115 1.86 -13.16 -5.22
CA SER A 115 2.60 -13.46 -6.44
C SER A 115 1.94 -14.55 -7.26
N LYS A 116 2.05 -14.46 -8.58
CA LYS A 116 1.69 -15.57 -9.46
C LYS A 116 2.80 -16.60 -9.48
N PRO A 117 2.47 -17.90 -9.62
CA PRO A 117 3.48 -18.96 -9.77
C PRO A 117 4.01 -19.03 -11.21
N ASP A 118 4.68 -17.98 -11.67
CA ASP A 118 5.29 -17.91 -13.01
C ASP A 118 6.73 -17.38 -12.94
N PRO A 119 7.61 -17.70 -13.94
CA PRO A 119 9.03 -17.34 -13.90
C PRO A 119 9.29 -15.84 -13.81
N ILE A 120 8.46 -14.99 -14.43
CA ILE A 120 8.63 -13.54 -14.43
C ILE A 120 8.38 -13.00 -13.01
N SER A 121 7.30 -13.45 -12.38
CA SER A 121 6.96 -13.07 -11.00
C SER A 121 8.03 -13.54 -10.01
N MET A 122 8.63 -14.72 -10.21
CA MET A 122 9.72 -15.23 -9.36
C MET A 122 10.96 -14.32 -9.41
N THR A 123 11.40 -13.94 -10.61
CA THR A 123 12.53 -12.99 -10.76
C THR A 123 12.20 -11.61 -10.20
N GLY A 124 10.96 -11.15 -10.38
CA GLY A 124 10.49 -9.87 -9.86
C GLY A 124 10.50 -9.79 -8.33
N LEU A 125 10.33 -10.92 -7.64
CA LEU A 125 10.33 -10.96 -6.17
C LEU A 125 11.70 -10.66 -5.57
N ASP A 126 12.77 -11.15 -6.15
CA ASP A 126 14.14 -10.87 -5.68
C ASP A 126 14.49 -9.39 -5.85
N LEU A 127 14.05 -8.78 -6.96
CA LEU A 127 14.16 -7.34 -7.17
C LEU A 127 13.34 -6.55 -6.16
N LEU A 128 12.11 -6.97 -5.90
CA LEU A 128 11.22 -6.34 -4.93
C LEU A 128 11.80 -6.39 -3.51
N GLU A 129 12.39 -7.50 -3.11
CA GLU A 129 13.06 -7.64 -1.81
C GLU A 129 14.20 -6.62 -1.66
N GLY A 130 15.04 -6.47 -2.69
CA GLY A 130 16.11 -5.48 -2.72
C GLY A 130 15.58 -4.05 -2.55
N ILE A 131 14.50 -3.70 -3.28
CA ILE A 131 13.85 -2.39 -3.17
C ILE A 131 13.25 -2.16 -1.78
N ILE A 132 12.56 -3.14 -1.22
CA ILE A 132 11.99 -3.04 0.13
C ILE A 132 13.10 -2.82 1.17
N LYS A 133 14.19 -3.56 1.06
CA LYS A 133 15.34 -3.42 1.96
C LYS A 133 15.93 -2.02 1.87
N GLU A 134 16.21 -1.53 0.67
CA GLU A 134 16.69 -0.16 0.43
C GLU A 134 15.75 0.89 1.03
N ARG A 135 14.43 0.77 0.83
CA ARG A 135 13.44 1.70 1.40
C ARG A 135 13.41 1.65 2.93
N LYS A 136 13.53 0.45 3.51
CA LYS A 136 13.59 0.31 4.96
C LYS A 136 14.84 0.98 5.56
N GLU A 137 15.98 0.82 4.92
CA GLU A 137 17.23 1.46 5.35
C GLU A 137 17.16 3.00 5.21
N ASN A 138 16.72 3.49 4.05
CA ASN A 138 16.69 4.93 3.76
C ASN A 138 15.66 5.71 4.59
N TYR A 139 14.55 5.08 4.96
CA TYR A 139 13.45 5.74 5.68
C TYR A 139 13.25 5.24 7.11
N GLY A 140 14.08 4.33 7.59
CA GLY A 140 13.98 3.78 8.95
C GLY A 140 12.68 3.03 9.22
N CYS A 141 12.09 2.39 8.19
CA CYS A 141 10.84 1.67 8.39
C CYS A 141 11.05 0.30 9.04
N SER A 142 10.22 0.01 10.04
CA SER A 142 10.27 -1.22 10.83
C SER A 142 9.28 -2.30 10.36
N CYS A 143 8.58 -2.10 9.23
CA CYS A 143 7.59 -3.07 8.75
C CYS A 143 8.25 -4.43 8.44
N ARG A 144 7.52 -5.51 8.76
CA ARG A 144 8.02 -6.89 8.63
C ARG A 144 7.28 -7.62 7.52
N CYS A 145 7.95 -8.60 6.90
CA CYS A 145 7.29 -9.49 5.96
C CYS A 145 6.29 -10.38 6.74
N ALA A 146 5.03 -10.34 6.37
CA ALA A 146 4.02 -11.25 6.87
C ALA A 146 4.01 -12.57 6.09
N GLY A 147 4.44 -12.53 4.83
CA GLY A 147 4.55 -13.73 4.00
C GLY A 147 4.43 -13.49 2.52
N LEU A 148 4.61 -14.59 1.78
CA LEU A 148 4.44 -14.71 0.34
C LEU A 148 3.26 -15.65 0.07
N VAL A 149 2.26 -15.17 -0.67
CA VAL A 149 1.06 -15.96 -1.05
C VAL A 149 1.05 -16.16 -2.56
N LEU A 150 1.03 -17.41 -3.00
CA LEU A 150 0.81 -17.73 -4.41
C LEU A 150 -0.66 -17.53 -4.76
N THR A 151 -0.93 -16.65 -5.73
CA THR A 151 -2.28 -16.27 -6.16
C THR A 151 -2.52 -16.66 -7.62
N ILE A 152 -3.80 -16.74 -8.02
CA ILE A 152 -4.16 -17.19 -9.37
C ILE A 152 -3.51 -18.56 -9.67
N ALA A 153 -3.43 -19.40 -8.65
CA ALA A 153 -2.70 -20.65 -8.71
C ALA A 153 -3.53 -21.74 -9.39
N GLU A 154 -2.92 -22.42 -10.35
CA GLU A 154 -3.39 -23.66 -10.95
C GLU A 154 -2.52 -24.80 -10.40
N THR A 155 -2.91 -25.36 -9.26
CA THR A 155 -2.06 -26.28 -8.44
C THR A 155 -1.65 -27.56 -9.16
N ASN A 156 -2.38 -27.97 -10.20
CA ASN A 156 -2.08 -29.18 -10.97
C ASN A 156 -1.03 -28.96 -12.07
N THR A 157 -0.54 -27.72 -12.24
CA THR A 157 0.42 -27.38 -13.31
C THR A 157 1.87 -27.61 -12.87
N ILE A 158 2.74 -27.92 -13.84
CA ILE A 158 4.19 -28.01 -13.62
C ILE A 158 4.76 -26.68 -13.16
N VAL A 159 4.22 -25.57 -13.68
CA VAL A 159 4.66 -24.21 -13.35
C VAL A 159 4.43 -23.91 -11.87
N TYR A 160 3.26 -24.28 -11.35
CA TYR A 160 2.96 -24.11 -9.92
C TYR A 160 3.93 -24.94 -9.05
N LYS A 161 4.16 -26.21 -9.38
CA LYS A 161 5.05 -27.09 -8.64
C LYS A 161 6.48 -26.53 -8.60
N LYS A 162 7.01 -26.09 -9.75
CA LYS A 162 8.33 -25.46 -9.83
C LYS A 162 8.42 -24.18 -9.00
N ALA A 163 7.36 -23.36 -8.96
CA ALA A 163 7.35 -22.15 -8.12
C ALA A 163 7.37 -22.50 -6.63
N VAL A 164 6.59 -23.51 -6.20
CA VAL A 164 6.63 -23.99 -4.80
C VAL A 164 8.01 -24.51 -4.44
N ASP A 165 8.63 -25.35 -5.29
CA ASP A 165 9.96 -25.89 -5.07
C ASP A 165 11.01 -24.78 -4.96
N TYR A 166 10.96 -23.79 -5.84
CA TYR A 166 11.86 -22.63 -5.82
C TYR A 166 11.74 -21.86 -4.51
N PHE A 167 10.54 -21.43 -4.12
CA PHE A 167 10.36 -20.63 -2.91
C PHE A 167 10.60 -21.42 -1.63
N SER A 168 10.29 -22.70 -1.61
CA SER A 168 10.58 -23.56 -0.47
C SER A 168 12.08 -23.86 -0.30
N GLY A 169 12.86 -23.78 -1.38
CA GLY A 169 14.31 -23.95 -1.35
C GLY A 169 15.09 -22.65 -1.15
N ALA A 170 14.48 -21.50 -1.42
CA ALA A 170 15.13 -20.20 -1.32
C ALA A 170 15.27 -19.77 0.15
N ALA A 171 16.49 -19.42 0.57
CA ALA A 171 16.80 -19.06 1.95
C ALA A 171 16.00 -17.86 2.48
N ASN A 172 15.68 -16.92 1.60
CA ASN A 172 14.94 -15.69 1.88
C ASN A 172 13.41 -15.88 1.88
N TRP A 173 12.87 -16.94 1.25
CA TRP A 173 11.43 -17.11 1.08
C TRP A 173 10.83 -18.34 1.78
N LYS A 174 11.63 -19.38 2.08
CA LYS A 174 11.16 -20.66 2.62
C LYS A 174 10.27 -20.54 3.87
N ASP A 175 10.61 -19.60 4.77
CA ASP A 175 9.90 -19.40 6.03
C ASP A 175 8.70 -18.44 5.88
N TYR A 176 8.55 -17.81 4.73
CA TYR A 176 7.49 -16.84 4.42
C TYR A 176 6.42 -17.36 3.45
N LEU A 177 6.69 -18.48 2.77
CA LEU A 177 5.75 -19.04 1.81
C LEU A 177 4.52 -19.64 2.52
N TYR A 178 3.35 -19.11 2.24
CA TYR A 178 2.09 -19.69 2.71
C TYR A 178 1.80 -21.01 2.00
N LYS A 179 1.47 -22.05 2.78
CA LYS A 179 1.15 -23.40 2.28
C LYS A 179 -0.12 -23.44 1.41
N THR A 180 -1.08 -22.57 1.71
CA THR A 180 -2.36 -22.51 1.02
C THR A 180 -2.36 -21.40 -0.01
N PRO A 181 -2.41 -21.71 -1.32
CA PRO A 181 -2.49 -20.70 -2.37
C PRO A 181 -3.91 -20.16 -2.53
N VAL A 182 -4.03 -19.01 -3.17
CA VAL A 182 -5.33 -18.51 -3.68
C VAL A 182 -5.52 -19.04 -5.11
N PRO A 183 -6.51 -19.90 -5.33
CA PRO A 183 -6.69 -20.53 -6.64
C PRO A 183 -7.17 -19.53 -7.69
N LYS A 184 -6.89 -19.84 -8.95
CA LYS A 184 -7.51 -19.16 -10.08
C LYS A 184 -9.01 -19.46 -10.06
N ARG A 185 -9.81 -18.41 -10.11
CA ARG A 185 -11.25 -18.56 -10.34
C ARG A 185 -11.52 -18.58 -11.84
N VAL A 186 -12.32 -19.52 -12.28
CA VAL A 186 -12.84 -19.61 -13.65
C VAL A 186 -14.05 -18.72 -13.78
#